data_e577638214ee7ec19d680ed3a7160aac
#
_entry.id   e577638214ee7ec19d680ed3a7160aac
#
_cell.length_a   1.000
_cell.length_b   1.000
_cell.length_c   1.000
_cell.angle_alpha   90.00
_cell.angle_beta   90.00
_cell.angle_gamma   90.00
#
_symmetry.space_group_name_H-M   'P 1'
#
loop_
_entity.id
_entity.type
_entity.pdbx_description
1 polymer ?
#
loop_
_entity_poly.entity_id
_entity_poly.type
_entity_poly.pdbx_seq_one_letter_code
_entity_poly.pdbx_strand_id
1 'polypeptide(L)'
;MSKKLGFIGCGNMGKAMIHGVLASGKAQASDILASAKTESSREKNAAELGIRLTADNKSVAEFADILFLAVKPQYYEEVIAEIKDTVSDDEIIVSIAPGKSLSWFDEMFGRSLKVIRTMPNTPAMVGEGMMGVCANERVSQAELDTVLDLCSGFSRAEVIDEKLMDVVTAVSGSSPAYVFMFIEAMADAAVAGGMPRSQAYTFAAQAVLGSAKMVLETGKHPGELKDMVCSPAGTTIQAVRVLEEKGMRSSVFEAMMKCLDISRKM
;
A
#
# COMPACT_ATOMS: atom_id res chain seq x y z
N MET A 1 19.57 19.13 -5.54
CA MET A 1 18.39 19.39 -6.41
C MET A 1 17.32 18.43 -5.97
N SER A 2 16.05 18.85 -5.92
CA SER A 2 14.92 17.96 -5.66
C SER A 2 14.79 16.94 -6.81
N LYS A 3 14.48 15.68 -6.47
CA LYS A 3 14.24 14.63 -7.48
C LYS A 3 12.93 14.90 -8.21
N LYS A 4 12.90 14.68 -9.52
CA LYS A 4 11.70 14.72 -10.34
C LYS A 4 10.96 13.39 -10.24
N LEU A 5 9.69 13.43 -9.90
CA LEU A 5 8.85 12.26 -9.68
C LEU A 5 7.83 12.12 -10.82
N GLY A 6 7.90 11.01 -11.52
CA GLY A 6 6.93 10.62 -12.54
C GLY A 6 5.94 9.61 -11.98
N PHE A 7 4.66 9.76 -12.29
CA PHE A 7 3.65 8.75 -11.94
C PHE A 7 2.88 8.34 -13.20
N ILE A 8 3.12 7.15 -13.70
CA ILE A 8 2.29 6.58 -14.77
C ILE A 8 1.10 5.89 -14.13
N GLY A 9 -0.06 6.54 -14.23
CA GLY A 9 -1.30 6.14 -13.58
C GLY A 9 -1.60 6.97 -12.32
N CYS A 10 -2.66 7.75 -12.38
CA CYS A 10 -3.16 8.58 -11.28
C CYS A 10 -4.55 8.06 -10.80
N GLY A 11 -4.61 6.74 -10.52
CA GLY A 11 -5.75 6.09 -9.87
C GLY A 11 -5.71 6.27 -8.35
N ASN A 12 -6.53 5.51 -7.61
CA ASN A 12 -6.62 5.65 -6.14
C ASN A 12 -5.26 5.54 -5.45
N MET A 13 -4.45 4.53 -5.80
CA MET A 13 -3.13 4.36 -5.18
C MET A 13 -2.14 5.44 -5.61
N GLY A 14 -2.03 5.75 -6.92
CA GLY A 14 -1.18 6.83 -7.41
C GLY A 14 -1.52 8.17 -6.75
N LYS A 15 -2.81 8.50 -6.61
CA LYS A 15 -3.26 9.70 -5.88
C LYS A 15 -2.86 9.69 -4.40
N ALA A 16 -3.04 8.56 -3.72
CA ALA A 16 -2.66 8.43 -2.31
C ALA A 16 -1.16 8.68 -2.11
N MET A 17 -0.33 8.10 -2.98
CA MET A 17 1.12 8.29 -2.95
C MET A 17 1.50 9.75 -3.23
N ILE A 18 0.97 10.37 -4.28
CA ILE A 18 1.23 11.76 -4.63
C ILE A 18 0.79 12.69 -3.48
N HIS A 19 -0.42 12.50 -2.96
CA HIS A 19 -0.94 13.29 -1.85
C HIS A 19 -0.05 13.17 -0.61
N GLY A 20 0.38 11.95 -0.24
CA GLY A 20 1.22 11.73 0.92
C GLY A 20 2.61 12.36 0.78
N VAL A 21 3.22 12.28 -0.40
CA VAL A 21 4.51 12.92 -0.70
C VAL A 21 4.40 14.45 -0.61
N LEU A 22 3.33 15.03 -1.14
CA LEU A 22 3.07 16.48 -1.07
C LEU A 22 2.77 16.93 0.37
N ALA A 23 1.88 16.24 1.07
CA ALA A 23 1.47 16.58 2.43
C ALA A 23 2.61 16.48 3.44
N SER A 24 3.55 15.57 3.24
CA SER A 24 4.75 15.42 4.06
C SER A 24 5.88 16.41 3.70
N GLY A 25 5.71 17.21 2.65
CA GLY A 25 6.72 18.17 2.18
C GLY A 25 7.96 17.53 1.54
N LYS A 26 7.90 16.24 1.16
CA LYS A 26 9.02 15.51 0.56
C LYS A 26 9.25 15.83 -0.92
N ALA A 27 8.25 16.37 -1.60
CA ALA A 27 8.38 16.99 -2.91
C ALA A 27 7.41 18.16 -3.05
N GLN A 28 7.70 19.02 -4.02
CA GLN A 28 6.80 20.11 -4.41
C GLN A 28 5.96 19.69 -5.63
N ALA A 29 4.81 20.30 -5.80
CA ALA A 29 3.93 20.01 -6.94
C ALA A 29 4.61 20.22 -8.32
N SER A 30 5.55 21.18 -8.41
CA SER A 30 6.37 21.42 -9.60
C SER A 30 7.36 20.31 -9.93
N ASP A 31 7.66 19.44 -8.96
CA ASP A 31 8.58 18.32 -9.11
C ASP A 31 7.85 17.02 -9.46
N ILE A 32 6.51 17.08 -9.63
CA ILE A 32 5.67 15.91 -9.92
C ILE A 32 4.99 16.09 -11.28
N LEU A 33 5.09 15.06 -12.12
CA LEU A 33 4.29 14.90 -13.34
C LEU A 33 3.61 13.54 -13.32
N ALA A 34 2.30 13.51 -13.55
CA ALA A 34 1.56 12.25 -13.60
C ALA A 34 0.81 12.07 -14.91
N SER A 35 0.50 10.81 -15.27
CA SER A 35 -0.39 10.53 -16.38
C SER A 35 -1.72 9.92 -15.93
N ALA A 36 -2.78 10.24 -16.70
CA ALA A 36 -4.07 9.55 -16.58
C ALA A 36 -4.75 9.46 -17.95
N LYS A 37 -5.39 8.32 -18.22
CA LYS A 37 -5.93 7.96 -19.54
C LYS A 37 -7.02 8.92 -20.01
N THR A 38 -7.98 9.29 -19.15
CA THR A 38 -9.14 10.10 -19.52
C THR A 38 -8.93 11.58 -19.17
N GLU A 39 -9.42 12.48 -20.01
CA GLU A 39 -9.37 13.94 -19.80
C GLU A 39 -10.04 14.32 -18.47
N SER A 40 -11.23 13.82 -18.21
CA SER A 40 -11.96 14.07 -16.96
C SER A 40 -11.15 13.67 -15.71
N SER A 41 -10.40 12.53 -15.77
CA SER A 41 -9.51 12.13 -14.66
C SER A 41 -8.33 13.08 -14.53
N ARG A 42 -7.76 13.57 -15.63
CA ARG A 42 -6.65 14.53 -15.59
C ARG A 42 -7.08 15.86 -14.97
N GLU A 43 -8.19 16.43 -15.43
CA GLU A 43 -8.73 17.68 -14.90
C GLU A 43 -9.06 17.58 -13.41
N LYS A 44 -9.80 16.51 -13.01
CA LYS A 44 -10.15 16.27 -11.62
C LYS A 44 -8.93 16.13 -10.73
N ASN A 45 -7.97 15.29 -11.13
CA ASN A 45 -6.78 15.02 -10.32
C ASN A 45 -5.83 16.23 -10.29
N ALA A 46 -5.72 17.01 -11.38
CA ALA A 46 -4.95 18.25 -11.39
C ALA A 46 -5.51 19.27 -10.39
N ALA A 47 -6.84 19.44 -10.38
CA ALA A 47 -7.50 20.34 -9.43
C ALA A 47 -7.36 19.87 -7.97
N GLU A 48 -7.44 18.53 -7.72
CA GLU A 48 -7.34 17.94 -6.40
C GLU A 48 -5.91 18.00 -5.83
N LEU A 49 -4.90 17.69 -6.65
CA LEU A 49 -3.51 17.51 -6.21
C LEU A 49 -2.61 18.73 -6.47
N GLY A 50 -3.04 19.67 -7.29
CA GLY A 50 -2.26 20.86 -7.66
C GLY A 50 -1.03 20.55 -8.53
N ILE A 51 -0.96 19.39 -9.18
CA ILE A 51 0.15 18.94 -10.03
C ILE A 51 -0.20 18.99 -11.50
N ARG A 52 0.82 18.86 -12.36
CA ARG A 52 0.62 18.70 -13.80
C ARG A 52 0.25 17.25 -14.14
N LEU A 53 -0.74 17.11 -15.03
CA LEU A 53 -1.10 15.81 -15.61
C LEU A 53 -1.07 15.84 -17.15
N THR A 54 -0.71 14.70 -17.74
CA THR A 54 -0.66 14.49 -19.19
C THR A 54 -1.39 13.19 -19.57
N ALA A 55 -1.68 13.02 -20.85
CA ALA A 55 -2.11 11.73 -21.42
C ALA A 55 -0.92 10.88 -21.89
N ASP A 56 0.27 11.48 -22.00
CA ASP A 56 1.46 10.91 -22.61
C ASP A 56 2.40 10.33 -21.55
N ASN A 57 2.51 9.01 -21.51
CA ASN A 57 3.38 8.29 -20.58
C ASN A 57 4.88 8.52 -20.89
N LYS A 58 5.25 8.76 -22.16
CA LYS A 58 6.64 9.03 -22.52
C LYS A 58 7.13 10.33 -21.91
N SER A 59 6.30 11.38 -21.99
CA SER A 59 6.61 12.67 -21.34
C SER A 59 6.79 12.54 -19.83
N VAL A 60 6.09 11.59 -19.18
CA VAL A 60 6.28 11.31 -17.73
C VAL A 60 7.61 10.60 -17.48
N ALA A 61 7.98 9.63 -18.32
CA ALA A 61 9.26 8.94 -18.23
C ALA A 61 10.43 9.91 -18.48
N GLU A 62 10.38 10.74 -19.54
CA GLU A 62 11.42 11.73 -19.82
C GLU A 62 11.63 12.77 -18.71
N PHE A 63 10.57 13.04 -17.95
CA PHE A 63 10.61 14.01 -16.86
C PHE A 63 11.22 13.46 -15.57
N ALA A 64 11.14 12.15 -15.32
CA ALA A 64 11.34 11.53 -14.03
C ALA A 64 12.79 11.17 -13.73
N ASP A 65 13.26 11.46 -12.52
CA ASP A 65 14.41 10.76 -11.90
C ASP A 65 13.94 9.46 -11.22
N ILE A 66 12.69 9.46 -10.70
CA ILE A 66 12.05 8.32 -10.06
C ILE A 66 10.67 8.16 -10.68
N LEU A 67 10.45 7.04 -11.35
CA LEU A 67 9.23 6.73 -12.09
C LEU A 67 8.39 5.68 -11.37
N PHE A 68 7.24 6.09 -10.86
CA PHE A 68 6.26 5.18 -10.28
C PHE A 68 5.32 4.63 -11.34
N LEU A 69 5.32 3.30 -11.50
CA LEU A 69 4.34 2.60 -12.32
C LEU A 69 3.12 2.26 -11.45
N ALA A 70 2.10 3.11 -11.51
CA ALA A 70 0.92 3.07 -10.64
C ALA A 70 -0.38 2.74 -11.40
N VAL A 71 -0.27 2.08 -12.55
CA VAL A 71 -1.40 1.53 -13.30
C VAL A 71 -1.83 0.17 -12.73
N LYS A 72 -2.99 -0.34 -13.15
CA LYS A 72 -3.41 -1.70 -12.77
C LYS A 72 -2.50 -2.75 -13.44
N PRO A 73 -2.28 -3.92 -12.80
CA PRO A 73 -1.33 -4.93 -13.27
C PRO A 73 -1.50 -5.34 -14.74
N GLN A 74 -2.74 -5.40 -15.24
CA GLN A 74 -3.01 -5.78 -16.62
C GLN A 74 -2.55 -4.77 -17.68
N TYR A 75 -2.19 -3.55 -17.29
CA TYR A 75 -1.69 -2.51 -18.21
C TYR A 75 -0.18 -2.34 -18.21
N TYR A 76 0.55 -3.12 -17.39
CA TYR A 76 2.01 -2.96 -17.27
C TYR A 76 2.74 -3.25 -18.56
N GLU A 77 2.36 -4.32 -19.27
CA GLU A 77 2.99 -4.71 -20.53
C GLU A 77 2.82 -3.62 -21.61
N GLU A 78 1.60 -3.08 -21.74
CA GLU A 78 1.29 -1.99 -22.67
C GLU A 78 2.11 -0.73 -22.32
N VAL A 79 2.11 -0.34 -21.06
CA VAL A 79 2.84 0.85 -20.58
C VAL A 79 4.35 0.69 -20.75
N ILE A 80 4.92 -0.47 -20.39
CA ILE A 80 6.36 -0.70 -20.54
C ILE A 80 6.76 -0.69 -22.01
N ALA A 81 5.97 -1.32 -22.89
CA ALA A 81 6.22 -1.29 -24.33
C ALA A 81 6.22 0.14 -24.90
N GLU A 82 5.39 1.03 -24.34
CA GLU A 82 5.33 2.44 -24.74
C GLU A 82 6.58 3.22 -24.32
N ILE A 83 7.09 2.99 -23.08
CA ILE A 83 8.13 3.84 -22.48
C ILE A 83 9.54 3.24 -22.50
N LYS A 84 9.72 1.95 -22.83
CA LYS A 84 11.00 1.21 -22.66
C LYS A 84 12.19 1.86 -23.35
N ASP A 85 11.98 2.54 -24.48
CA ASP A 85 13.04 3.21 -25.24
C ASP A 85 13.28 4.66 -24.75
N THR A 86 12.42 5.17 -23.86
CA THR A 86 12.49 6.51 -23.29
C THR A 86 13.16 6.52 -21.91
N VAL A 87 12.91 5.49 -21.10
CA VAL A 87 13.48 5.35 -19.75
C VAL A 87 15.01 5.30 -19.82
N SER A 88 15.68 6.11 -19.02
CA SER A 88 17.16 6.14 -18.94
C SER A 88 17.70 5.07 -17.98
N ASP A 89 18.99 4.71 -18.12
CA ASP A 89 19.65 3.75 -17.22
C ASP A 89 19.86 4.30 -15.80
N ASP A 90 19.81 5.62 -15.62
CA ASP A 90 19.95 6.28 -14.31
C ASP A 90 18.64 6.45 -13.56
N GLU A 91 17.51 6.29 -14.24
CA GLU A 91 16.16 6.42 -13.70
C GLU A 91 15.82 5.23 -12.79
N ILE A 92 15.14 5.52 -11.68
CA ILE A 92 14.67 4.49 -10.76
C ILE A 92 13.21 4.19 -11.04
N ILE A 93 12.91 2.96 -11.42
CA ILE A 93 11.55 2.49 -11.63
C ILE A 93 11.01 1.93 -10.32
N VAL A 94 9.89 2.46 -9.85
CA VAL A 94 9.17 1.98 -8.66
C VAL A 94 7.86 1.34 -9.11
N SER A 95 7.75 0.03 -8.94
CA SER A 95 6.53 -0.72 -9.27
C SER A 95 5.68 -0.96 -8.04
N ILE A 96 4.35 -0.83 -8.19
CA ILE A 96 3.37 -1.17 -7.16
C ILE A 96 2.50 -2.38 -7.53
N ALA A 97 2.84 -3.11 -8.61
CA ALA A 97 2.04 -4.22 -9.10
C ALA A 97 2.26 -5.51 -8.31
N PRO A 98 1.21 -6.18 -7.84
CA PRO A 98 1.31 -7.56 -7.39
C PRO A 98 1.70 -8.50 -8.54
N GLY A 99 2.36 -9.62 -8.22
CA GLY A 99 2.64 -10.70 -9.17
C GLY A 99 3.73 -10.42 -10.22
N LYS A 100 4.36 -9.23 -10.24
CA LYS A 100 5.43 -8.88 -11.20
C LYS A 100 6.77 -8.88 -10.48
N SER A 101 7.64 -9.88 -10.82
CA SER A 101 8.97 -10.03 -10.20
C SER A 101 9.99 -9.01 -10.76
N LEU A 102 11.11 -8.84 -10.07
CA LEU A 102 12.22 -8.02 -10.55
C LEU A 102 12.75 -8.53 -11.90
N SER A 103 12.88 -9.87 -12.06
CA SER A 103 13.29 -10.47 -13.33
C SER A 103 12.28 -10.26 -14.45
N TRP A 104 10.99 -10.21 -14.14
CA TRP A 104 9.96 -9.88 -15.13
C TRP A 104 10.17 -8.47 -15.73
N PHE A 105 10.61 -7.49 -14.93
CA PHE A 105 10.92 -6.15 -15.44
C PHE A 105 12.11 -6.17 -16.38
N ASP A 106 13.18 -6.91 -16.08
CA ASP A 106 14.33 -7.06 -16.98
C ASP A 106 13.91 -7.64 -18.34
N GLU A 107 13.03 -8.65 -18.34
CA GLU A 107 12.47 -9.25 -19.55
C GLU A 107 11.63 -8.23 -20.35
N MET A 108 10.74 -7.49 -19.69
CA MET A 108 9.82 -6.56 -20.36
C MET A 108 10.53 -5.32 -20.92
N PHE A 109 11.53 -4.78 -20.23
CA PHE A 109 12.34 -3.68 -20.73
C PHE A 109 13.40 -4.15 -21.76
N GLY A 110 13.70 -5.46 -21.81
CA GLY A 110 14.76 -6.05 -22.65
C GLY A 110 16.18 -5.67 -22.20
N ARG A 111 16.30 -5.11 -21.00
CA ARG A 111 17.57 -4.71 -20.35
C ARG A 111 17.36 -4.59 -18.84
N SER A 112 18.46 -4.72 -18.09
CA SER A 112 18.39 -4.52 -16.64
C SER A 112 18.44 -3.03 -16.32
N LEU A 113 17.42 -2.53 -15.61
CA LEU A 113 17.28 -1.16 -15.11
C LEU A 113 17.30 -1.15 -13.58
N LYS A 114 17.34 0.02 -12.97
CA LYS A 114 17.16 0.17 -11.51
C LYS A 114 15.67 0.00 -11.18
N VAL A 115 15.33 -1.12 -10.58
CA VAL A 115 13.93 -1.45 -10.25
C VAL A 115 13.76 -1.68 -8.75
N ILE A 116 12.81 -0.95 -8.17
CA ILE A 116 12.31 -1.15 -6.81
C ILE A 116 10.88 -1.65 -6.92
N ARG A 117 10.66 -2.87 -6.44
CA ARG A 117 9.33 -3.46 -6.35
C ARG A 117 8.74 -3.15 -4.99
N THR A 118 7.52 -2.63 -4.96
CA THR A 118 6.81 -2.28 -3.74
C THR A 118 5.42 -2.90 -3.71
N MET A 119 4.90 -3.14 -2.51
CA MET A 119 3.53 -3.60 -2.30
C MET A 119 2.85 -2.72 -1.23
N PRO A 120 2.32 -1.56 -1.62
CA PRO A 120 1.54 -0.69 -0.75
C PRO A 120 0.14 -1.25 -0.49
N ASN A 121 -0.58 -0.65 0.46
CA ASN A 121 -1.98 -0.97 0.73
C ASN A 121 -2.86 0.28 0.80
N THR A 122 -4.19 0.08 0.79
CA THR A 122 -5.17 1.19 0.73
C THR A 122 -5.13 2.19 1.90
N PRO A 123 -4.73 1.85 3.15
CA PRO A 123 -4.57 2.85 4.21
C PRO A 123 -3.53 3.95 3.91
N ALA A 124 -2.70 3.82 2.88
CA ALA A 124 -1.88 4.90 2.35
C ALA A 124 -2.69 6.15 1.99
N MET A 125 -3.99 6.01 1.67
CA MET A 125 -4.90 7.14 1.40
C MET A 125 -5.09 8.08 2.59
N VAL A 126 -4.81 7.62 3.79
CA VAL A 126 -4.90 8.38 5.04
C VAL A 126 -3.55 8.51 5.75
N GLY A 127 -2.44 8.22 5.05
CA GLY A 127 -1.09 8.30 5.60
C GLY A 127 -0.67 7.13 6.50
N GLU A 128 -1.52 6.10 6.62
CA GLU A 128 -1.31 4.94 7.50
C GLU A 128 -1.08 3.65 6.69
N GLY A 129 -0.39 3.78 5.55
CA GLY A 129 -0.06 2.63 4.71
C GLY A 129 1.01 1.73 5.33
N MET A 130 0.99 0.45 4.91
CA MET A 130 2.10 -0.48 5.07
C MET A 130 2.61 -0.90 3.70
N MET A 131 3.93 -0.95 3.53
CA MET A 131 4.53 -1.25 2.24
C MET A 131 5.73 -2.19 2.40
N GLY A 132 5.68 -3.35 1.74
CA GLY A 132 6.88 -4.17 1.52
C GLY A 132 7.67 -3.63 0.33
N VAL A 133 9.01 -3.64 0.45
CA VAL A 133 9.92 -3.11 -0.56
C VAL A 133 11.05 -4.10 -0.83
N CYS A 134 11.37 -4.35 -2.10
CA CYS A 134 12.63 -4.97 -2.48
C CYS A 134 13.20 -4.30 -3.74
N ALA A 135 14.50 -4.36 -3.91
CA ALA A 135 15.21 -3.74 -5.02
C ALA A 135 16.11 -4.76 -5.72
N ASN A 136 16.37 -4.57 -7.02
CA ASN A 136 17.38 -5.34 -7.72
C ASN A 136 18.81 -4.80 -7.42
N GLU A 137 19.81 -5.55 -7.86
CA GLU A 137 21.24 -5.26 -7.60
C GLU A 137 21.74 -3.95 -8.22
N ARG A 138 20.99 -3.38 -9.17
CA ARG A 138 21.36 -2.11 -9.82
C ARG A 138 21.01 -0.88 -8.97
N VAL A 139 20.12 -1.04 -7.99
CA VAL A 139 19.75 0.04 -7.07
C VAL A 139 20.76 0.11 -5.94
N SER A 140 21.43 1.24 -5.80
CA SER A 140 22.30 1.50 -4.66
C SER A 140 21.51 1.71 -3.37
N GLN A 141 22.16 1.50 -2.22
CA GLN A 141 21.52 1.75 -0.92
C GLN A 141 21.03 3.20 -0.78
N ALA A 142 21.79 4.18 -1.25
CA ALA A 142 21.39 5.60 -1.19
C ALA A 142 20.14 5.91 -2.03
N GLU A 143 19.98 5.24 -3.18
CA GLU A 143 18.79 5.35 -4.01
C GLU A 143 17.58 4.68 -3.35
N LEU A 144 17.78 3.51 -2.77
CA LEU A 144 16.73 2.82 -1.99
C LEU A 144 16.28 3.69 -0.81
N ASP A 145 17.21 4.24 -0.03
CA ASP A 145 16.92 5.12 1.11
C ASP A 145 16.14 6.37 0.67
N THR A 146 16.47 6.92 -0.51
CA THR A 146 15.73 8.06 -1.10
C THR A 146 14.27 7.70 -1.38
N VAL A 147 14.03 6.52 -1.98
CA VAL A 147 12.67 6.06 -2.27
C VAL A 147 11.91 5.72 -0.98
N LEU A 148 12.55 5.10 0.00
CA LEU A 148 11.96 4.82 1.32
C LEU A 148 11.58 6.12 2.03
N ASP A 149 12.44 7.15 1.98
CA ASP A 149 12.11 8.46 2.55
C ASP A 149 10.88 9.07 1.87
N LEU A 150 10.81 9.09 0.54
CA LEU A 150 9.61 9.55 -0.18
C LEU A 150 8.35 8.80 0.24
N CYS A 151 8.44 7.48 0.33
CA CYS A 151 7.31 6.62 0.70
C CYS A 151 6.86 6.78 2.15
N SER A 152 7.74 7.24 3.05
CA SER A 152 7.38 7.50 4.45
C SER A 152 6.33 8.62 4.61
N GLY A 153 6.07 9.39 3.56
CA GLY A 153 4.99 10.38 3.52
C GLY A 153 3.57 9.77 3.50
N PHE A 154 3.42 8.49 3.16
CA PHE A 154 2.12 7.84 3.06
C PHE A 154 2.08 6.40 3.61
N SER A 155 3.22 5.82 3.94
CA SER A 155 3.32 4.42 4.39
C SER A 155 4.52 4.23 5.31
N ARG A 156 4.41 3.33 6.28
CA ARG A 156 5.56 2.65 6.85
C ARG A 156 6.09 1.65 5.82
N ALA A 157 7.37 1.70 5.49
CA ALA A 157 8.02 0.82 4.53
C ALA A 157 9.01 -0.12 5.24
N GLU A 158 9.01 -1.40 4.85
CA GLU A 158 9.97 -2.39 5.34
C GLU A 158 10.65 -3.07 4.15
N VAL A 159 11.97 -3.09 4.15
CA VAL A 159 12.76 -3.81 3.12
C VAL A 159 12.73 -5.30 3.42
N ILE A 160 12.38 -6.09 2.42
CA ILE A 160 12.20 -7.54 2.55
C ILE A 160 12.86 -8.27 1.37
N ASP A 161 13.09 -9.56 1.53
CA ASP A 161 13.45 -10.45 0.43
C ASP A 161 12.27 -10.56 -0.57
N GLU A 162 12.54 -10.52 -1.86
CA GLU A 162 11.51 -10.57 -2.91
C GLU A 162 10.57 -11.77 -2.77
N LYS A 163 11.07 -12.93 -2.33
CA LYS A 163 10.25 -14.15 -2.08
C LYS A 163 9.12 -13.96 -1.07
N LEU A 164 9.17 -12.89 -0.26
CA LEU A 164 8.14 -12.56 0.73
C LEU A 164 7.06 -11.61 0.19
N MET A 165 7.18 -11.09 -1.04
CA MET A 165 6.20 -10.15 -1.60
C MET A 165 4.77 -10.69 -1.67
N ASP A 166 4.62 -11.98 -1.97
CA ASP A 166 3.29 -12.62 -1.96
C ASP A 166 2.72 -12.73 -0.55
N VAL A 167 3.60 -12.94 0.44
CA VAL A 167 3.19 -12.93 1.86
C VAL A 167 2.74 -11.53 2.26
N VAL A 168 3.46 -10.48 1.86
CA VAL A 168 3.06 -9.07 2.08
C VAL A 168 1.71 -8.78 1.43
N THR A 169 1.47 -9.28 0.22
CA THR A 169 0.17 -9.15 -0.45
C THR A 169 -0.96 -9.71 0.41
N ALA A 170 -0.77 -10.87 1.02
CA ALA A 170 -1.77 -11.49 1.90
C ALA A 170 -1.90 -10.77 3.25
N VAL A 171 -0.75 -10.37 3.87
CA VAL A 171 -0.71 -9.82 5.24
C VAL A 171 -1.15 -8.35 5.28
N SER A 172 -0.69 -7.51 4.36
CA SER A 172 -0.99 -6.07 4.39
C SER A 172 -1.73 -5.56 3.17
N GLY A 173 -1.52 -6.16 1.99
CA GLY A 173 -2.21 -5.74 0.77
C GLY A 173 -3.70 -6.01 0.80
N SER A 174 -4.11 -7.21 1.19
CA SER A 174 -5.50 -7.67 1.16
C SER A 174 -6.22 -7.55 2.51
N SER A 175 -5.50 -7.59 3.62
CA SER A 175 -6.07 -7.60 4.97
C SER A 175 -6.90 -6.37 5.36
N PRO A 176 -6.74 -5.17 4.77
CA PRO A 176 -7.67 -4.08 5.03
C PRO A 176 -9.14 -4.47 4.83
N ALA A 177 -9.44 -5.32 3.83
CA ALA A 177 -10.80 -5.84 3.63
C ALA A 177 -11.30 -6.67 4.82
N TYR A 178 -10.43 -7.49 5.41
CA TYR A 178 -10.79 -8.32 6.58
C TYR A 178 -11.02 -7.46 7.84
N VAL A 179 -10.20 -6.42 7.99
CA VAL A 179 -10.35 -5.45 9.09
C VAL A 179 -11.66 -4.67 8.94
N PHE A 180 -12.03 -4.27 7.72
CA PHE A 180 -13.33 -3.59 7.50
C PHE A 180 -14.51 -4.51 7.84
N MET A 181 -14.47 -5.78 7.48
CA MET A 181 -15.48 -6.77 7.88
C MET A 181 -15.54 -6.94 9.41
N PHE A 182 -14.41 -6.94 10.10
CA PHE A 182 -14.33 -7.02 11.55
C PHE A 182 -14.96 -5.78 12.22
N ILE A 183 -14.63 -4.57 11.72
CA ILE A 183 -15.22 -3.31 12.19
C ILE A 183 -16.73 -3.29 11.97
N GLU A 184 -17.19 -3.76 10.81
CA GLU A 184 -18.61 -3.86 10.48
C GLU A 184 -19.36 -4.80 11.45
N ALA A 185 -18.80 -5.98 11.70
CA ALA A 185 -19.40 -6.93 12.65
C ALA A 185 -19.47 -6.38 14.09
N MET A 186 -18.42 -5.66 14.53
CA MET A 186 -18.44 -4.97 15.83
C MET A 186 -19.52 -3.88 15.88
N ALA A 187 -19.66 -3.11 14.82
CA ALA A 187 -20.68 -2.07 14.72
C ALA A 187 -22.10 -2.66 14.70
N ASP A 188 -22.31 -3.80 14.03
CA ASP A 188 -23.59 -4.52 14.02
C ASP A 188 -23.98 -4.99 15.42
N ALA A 189 -23.04 -5.55 16.16
CA ALA A 189 -23.26 -5.95 17.55
C ALA A 189 -23.60 -4.76 18.45
N ALA A 190 -22.92 -3.62 18.26
CA ALA A 190 -23.22 -2.38 19.00
C ALA A 190 -24.62 -1.85 18.69
N VAL A 191 -25.06 -1.91 17.44
CA VAL A 191 -26.44 -1.53 17.04
C VAL A 191 -27.46 -2.48 17.65
N ALA A 192 -27.20 -3.79 17.67
CA ALA A 192 -28.05 -4.75 18.36
C ALA A 192 -28.16 -4.47 19.88
N GLY A 193 -27.12 -3.87 20.47
CA GLY A 193 -27.08 -3.35 21.83
C GLY A 193 -27.75 -1.99 22.03
N GLY A 194 -28.31 -1.38 20.96
CA GLY A 194 -29.05 -0.11 21.03
C GLY A 194 -28.21 1.14 20.67
N MET A 195 -26.95 0.99 20.24
CA MET A 195 -26.13 2.12 19.82
C MET A 195 -26.53 2.63 18.42
N PRO A 196 -26.64 3.96 18.20
CA PRO A 196 -26.85 4.50 16.86
C PRO A 196 -25.74 4.09 15.87
N ARG A 197 -26.09 3.76 14.63
CA ARG A 197 -25.16 3.22 13.61
C ARG A 197 -23.91 4.09 13.40
N SER A 198 -24.07 5.39 13.31
CA SER A 198 -22.92 6.31 13.10
C SER A 198 -21.93 6.27 14.25
N GLN A 199 -22.40 6.21 15.48
CA GLN A 199 -21.55 6.05 16.66
C GLN A 199 -20.89 4.66 16.69
N ALA A 200 -21.63 3.61 16.35
CA ALA A 200 -21.12 2.23 16.34
C ALA A 200 -19.87 2.07 15.46
N TYR A 201 -19.87 2.63 14.26
CA TYR A 201 -18.70 2.63 13.40
C TYR A 201 -17.52 3.40 13.99
N THR A 202 -17.76 4.57 14.58
CA THR A 202 -16.68 5.37 15.22
C THR A 202 -16.03 4.60 16.37
N PHE A 203 -16.82 4.00 17.26
CA PHE A 203 -16.32 3.22 18.40
C PHE A 203 -15.54 1.99 17.93
N ALA A 204 -16.09 1.23 16.97
CA ALA A 204 -15.45 0.02 16.45
C ALA A 204 -14.12 0.34 15.75
N ALA A 205 -14.12 1.34 14.86
CA ALA A 205 -12.91 1.74 14.13
C ALA A 205 -11.81 2.25 15.06
N GLN A 206 -12.17 3.10 16.05
CA GLN A 206 -11.19 3.63 17.01
C GLN A 206 -10.63 2.53 17.92
N ALA A 207 -11.43 1.55 18.32
CA ALA A 207 -10.94 0.41 19.11
C ALA A 207 -9.93 -0.42 18.35
N VAL A 208 -10.17 -0.69 17.05
CA VAL A 208 -9.24 -1.44 16.20
C VAL A 208 -7.95 -0.64 15.98
N LEU A 209 -8.05 0.66 15.64
CA LEU A 209 -6.90 1.55 15.47
C LEU A 209 -6.02 1.56 16.73
N GLY A 210 -6.62 1.79 17.90
CA GLY A 210 -5.89 1.84 19.17
C GLY A 210 -5.19 0.52 19.50
N SER A 211 -5.86 -0.61 19.25
CA SER A 211 -5.30 -1.93 19.49
C SER A 211 -4.10 -2.23 18.58
N ALA A 212 -4.18 -1.91 17.30
CA ALA A 212 -3.09 -2.05 16.35
C ALA A 212 -1.90 -1.15 16.75
N LYS A 213 -2.18 0.10 17.11
CA LYS A 213 -1.17 1.05 17.57
C LYS A 213 -0.44 0.57 18.82
N MET A 214 -1.15 -0.01 19.78
CA MET A 214 -0.53 -0.60 20.99
C MET A 214 0.49 -1.68 20.64
N VAL A 215 0.20 -2.57 19.66
CA VAL A 215 1.17 -3.59 19.23
C VAL A 215 2.43 -2.95 18.67
N LEU A 216 2.28 -1.95 17.79
CA LEU A 216 3.40 -1.30 17.10
C LEU A 216 4.27 -0.47 18.04
N GLU A 217 3.67 0.27 18.98
CA GLU A 217 4.40 1.18 19.86
C GLU A 217 5.02 0.48 21.08
N THR A 218 4.35 -0.54 21.61
CA THR A 218 4.86 -1.23 22.81
C THR A 218 5.80 -2.37 22.49
N GLY A 219 5.72 -2.94 21.27
CA GLY A 219 6.44 -4.15 20.89
C GLY A 219 6.03 -5.41 21.66
N LYS A 220 4.98 -5.32 22.49
CA LYS A 220 4.49 -6.44 23.28
C LYS A 220 3.81 -7.50 22.43
N HIS A 221 3.92 -8.74 22.86
CA HIS A 221 3.22 -9.84 22.18
C HIS A 221 1.70 -9.62 22.23
N PRO A 222 0.96 -9.80 21.10
CA PRO A 222 -0.49 -9.60 21.09
C PRO A 222 -1.26 -10.39 22.15
N GLY A 223 -0.80 -11.59 22.52
CA GLY A 223 -1.37 -12.38 23.60
C GLY A 223 -1.26 -11.70 24.97
N GLU A 224 -0.12 -11.06 25.25
CA GLU A 224 0.06 -10.27 26.49
C GLU A 224 -0.90 -9.10 26.56
N LEU A 225 -1.03 -8.35 25.43
CA LEU A 225 -1.96 -7.23 25.33
C LEU A 225 -3.42 -7.70 25.49
N LYS A 226 -3.79 -8.85 24.94
CA LYS A 226 -5.10 -9.47 25.13
C LYS A 226 -5.35 -9.77 26.61
N ASP A 227 -4.37 -10.36 27.31
CA ASP A 227 -4.50 -10.74 28.71
C ASP A 227 -4.64 -9.51 29.62
N MET A 228 -3.99 -8.40 29.29
CA MET A 228 -4.16 -7.12 30.01
C MET A 228 -5.61 -6.61 30.01
N VAL A 229 -6.41 -6.94 28.99
CA VAL A 229 -7.81 -6.53 28.88
C VAL A 229 -8.76 -7.56 29.51
N CYS A 230 -8.30 -8.80 29.72
CA CYS A 230 -9.09 -9.92 30.21
C CYS A 230 -9.01 -10.05 31.76
N SER A 231 -9.85 -9.35 32.50
CA SER A 231 -9.94 -9.53 33.95
C SER A 231 -10.58 -10.89 34.31
N PRO A 232 -10.22 -11.46 35.50
CA PRO A 232 -10.83 -12.71 35.99
C PRO A 232 -12.36 -12.61 36.07
N ALA A 233 -13.07 -13.58 35.48
CA ALA A 233 -14.53 -13.64 35.36
C ALA A 233 -15.20 -12.45 34.66
N GLY A 234 -14.40 -11.56 34.01
CA GLY A 234 -14.90 -10.36 33.32
C GLY A 234 -15.62 -10.65 32.01
N THR A 235 -16.24 -9.62 31.46
CA THR A 235 -16.98 -9.69 30.18
C THR A 235 -16.07 -10.03 29.00
N THR A 236 -14.86 -9.48 29.00
CA THR A 236 -13.90 -9.66 27.90
C THR A 236 -13.48 -11.11 27.73
N ILE A 237 -13.13 -11.81 28.81
CA ILE A 237 -12.71 -13.22 28.71
C ILE A 237 -13.84 -14.13 28.22
N GLN A 238 -15.11 -13.82 28.56
CA GLN A 238 -16.27 -14.55 28.04
C GLN A 238 -16.47 -14.32 26.53
N ALA A 239 -16.28 -13.10 26.06
CA ALA A 239 -16.31 -12.79 24.63
C ALA A 239 -15.16 -13.49 23.87
N VAL A 240 -13.94 -13.46 24.38
CA VAL A 240 -12.78 -14.18 23.81
C VAL A 240 -13.09 -15.66 23.70
N ARG A 241 -13.68 -16.29 24.71
CA ARG A 241 -14.09 -17.71 24.66
C ARG A 241 -15.02 -17.99 23.46
N VAL A 242 -16.00 -17.13 23.23
CA VAL A 242 -16.92 -17.29 22.08
C VAL A 242 -16.18 -17.19 20.75
N LEU A 243 -15.24 -16.22 20.60
CA LEU A 243 -14.44 -16.06 19.37
C LEU A 243 -13.54 -17.28 19.11
N GLU A 244 -12.94 -17.85 20.16
CA GLU A 244 -12.15 -19.09 20.05
C GLU A 244 -13.04 -20.28 19.66
N GLU A 245 -14.19 -20.44 20.30
CA GLU A 245 -15.18 -21.50 19.99
C GLU A 245 -15.67 -21.43 18.53
N LYS A 246 -15.86 -20.20 17.98
CA LYS A 246 -16.28 -19.98 16.60
C LYS A 246 -15.13 -20.02 15.59
N GLY A 247 -13.89 -20.27 16.03
CA GLY A 247 -12.74 -20.50 15.17
C GLY A 247 -12.21 -19.25 14.49
N MET A 248 -12.31 -18.06 15.12
CA MET A 248 -11.83 -16.80 14.55
C MET A 248 -10.39 -16.90 14.04
N ARG A 249 -9.49 -17.48 14.82
CA ARG A 249 -8.06 -17.60 14.45
C ARG A 249 -7.87 -18.45 13.20
N SER A 250 -8.52 -19.60 13.13
CA SER A 250 -8.48 -20.52 11.98
C SER A 250 -9.03 -19.82 10.73
N SER A 251 -10.17 -19.13 10.85
CA SER A 251 -10.79 -18.42 9.73
C SER A 251 -9.87 -17.35 9.14
N VAL A 252 -9.18 -16.57 9.99
CA VAL A 252 -8.21 -15.55 9.51
C VAL A 252 -7.01 -16.23 8.84
N PHE A 253 -6.45 -17.26 9.48
CA PHE A 253 -5.30 -17.99 8.93
C PHE A 253 -5.61 -18.59 7.56
N GLU A 254 -6.73 -19.30 7.43
CA GLU A 254 -7.13 -19.96 6.18
C GLU A 254 -7.45 -18.94 5.06
N ALA A 255 -8.09 -17.81 5.40
CA ALA A 255 -8.35 -16.76 4.44
C ALA A 255 -7.04 -16.16 3.89
N MET A 256 -6.07 -15.91 4.76
CA MET A 256 -4.75 -15.39 4.35
C MET A 256 -3.96 -16.42 3.53
N MET A 257 -3.98 -17.70 3.90
CA MET A 257 -3.36 -18.77 3.11
C MET A 257 -3.99 -18.90 1.73
N LYS A 258 -5.32 -18.76 1.63
CA LYS A 258 -6.00 -18.73 0.33
C LYS A 258 -5.60 -17.53 -0.53
N CYS A 259 -5.45 -16.36 0.08
CA CYS A 259 -4.96 -15.16 -0.60
C CYS A 259 -3.54 -15.36 -1.13
N LEU A 260 -2.64 -15.92 -0.31
CA LEU A 260 -1.26 -16.24 -0.68
C LEU A 260 -1.19 -17.23 -1.85
N ASP A 261 -2.01 -18.28 -1.83
CA ASP A 261 -2.07 -19.27 -2.91
C ASP A 261 -2.49 -18.65 -4.26
N ILE A 262 -3.38 -17.66 -4.22
CA ILE A 262 -3.80 -16.95 -5.44
C ILE A 262 -2.72 -15.97 -5.89
N SER A 263 -2.09 -15.22 -4.98
CA SER A 263 -1.01 -14.29 -5.29
C SER A 263 0.13 -14.98 -6.04
N ARG A 264 0.54 -16.17 -5.59
CA ARG A 264 1.61 -16.96 -6.20
C ARG A 264 1.30 -17.48 -7.62
N LYS A 265 0.05 -17.38 -8.06
CA LYS A 265 -0.41 -17.82 -9.40
C LYS A 265 -0.65 -16.65 -10.36
N MET A 266 -0.44 -15.42 -9.90
CA MET A 266 -0.56 -14.19 -10.71
C MET A 266 0.71 -13.92 -11.50
#